data_69e2a8e0ffec86fe715fd80ddcd0a878
#
_entry.id   69e2a8e0ffec86fe715fd80ddcd0a878
#
_cell.length_a   1.000
_cell.length_b   1.000
_cell.length_c   1.000
_cell.angle_alpha   90.00
_cell.angle_beta   90.00
_cell.angle_gamma   90.00
#
_symmetry.space_group_name_H-M   'P 1'
#
loop_
_entity.id
_entity.type
_entity.pdbx_description
1 polymer ?
#
loop_
_entity_poly.entity_id
_entity_poly.type
_entity_poly.pdbx_seq_one_letter_code
_entity_poly.pdbx_strand_id
1 'polypeptide(L)'
;PLLSNIVLNELDWWIDSQWENMPTKYEYSCEVRPNGTINKTAIYGAFKNTTKLKEVHIVRYADDFKLFCRKRSDAEKVFIAVKLWLQDRLKLEISEEKSKIVNLKRHYSEFLGFEMKAVKKRKRYVVKSHMTEKAISKEKAALMEQVKRIAHVQDRDDEAREITLYNSMVFGIHNYYRYATMIATDCEQIHRAVSTVMKNRLYGRLTKKGQINEVYIRKNYGDSKQIRFISSKTVAPVGYIQTKTPLFKKKKVCKYTPEGRAEIHKNLGINTSIMLALMRIKEPRRSVEYMDNRISLYAAQYGRCAVTGKELGLDEIHCHHKQPLSMGGTDKY
;
A
#
# COMPACT_ATOMS: atom_id res chain seq x y z
N PRO A 1 3.17 6.37 -13.95
CA PRO A 1 3.23 6.72 -12.50
C PRO A 1 4.43 7.60 -12.12
N LEU A 2 5.64 7.37 -12.68
CA LEU A 2 6.82 8.17 -12.33
C LEU A 2 6.67 9.62 -12.80
N LEU A 3 6.33 9.85 -14.07
CA LEU A 3 6.11 11.19 -14.62
C LEU A 3 5.00 11.95 -13.89
N SER A 4 3.88 11.29 -13.60
CA SER A 4 2.80 11.85 -12.80
C SER A 4 3.29 12.31 -11.42
N ASN A 5 4.15 11.52 -10.77
CA ASN A 5 4.72 11.88 -9.48
C ASN A 5 5.68 13.08 -9.55
N ILE A 6 6.45 13.21 -10.65
CA ILE A 6 7.35 14.35 -10.85
C ILE A 6 6.55 15.63 -11.06
N VAL A 7 5.60 15.61 -11.99
CA VAL A 7 4.77 16.77 -12.34
C VAL A 7 3.90 17.24 -11.18
N LEU A 8 3.16 16.32 -10.53
CA LEU A 8 2.25 16.67 -9.43
C LEU A 8 2.98 16.91 -8.10
N ASN A 9 4.30 16.76 -8.04
CA ASN A 9 5.07 17.15 -6.88
C ASN A 9 4.97 18.65 -6.58
N GLU A 10 4.83 19.50 -7.62
CA GLU A 10 4.59 20.93 -7.43
C GLU A 10 3.24 21.20 -6.73
N LEU A 11 2.21 20.39 -7.02
CA LEU A 11 0.93 20.48 -6.31
C LEU A 11 1.08 20.13 -4.83
N ASP A 12 1.84 19.07 -4.51
CA ASP A 12 2.10 18.68 -3.13
C ASP A 12 2.74 19.83 -2.35
N TRP A 13 3.79 20.45 -2.91
CA TRP A 13 4.49 21.58 -2.32
C TRP A 13 3.60 22.82 -2.18
N TRP A 14 2.82 23.11 -3.22
CA TRP A 14 1.93 24.27 -3.17
C TRP A 14 0.88 24.14 -2.08
N ILE A 15 0.19 22.97 -1.99
CA ILE A 15 -0.80 22.74 -0.92
C ILE A 15 -0.15 22.74 0.46
N ASP A 16 1.02 22.11 0.60
CA ASP A 16 1.72 22.03 1.87
C ASP A 16 2.14 23.42 2.39
N SER A 17 2.56 24.32 1.47
CA SER A 17 2.88 25.71 1.78
C SER A 17 1.69 26.57 2.21
N GLN A 18 0.45 26.17 1.87
CA GLN A 18 -0.74 26.93 2.26
C GLN A 18 -1.13 26.73 3.73
N TRP A 19 -0.67 25.65 4.37
CA TRP A 19 -1.02 25.35 5.75
C TRP A 19 0.09 24.66 6.55
N GLU A 20 0.52 23.46 6.17
CA GLU A 20 1.40 22.63 7.00
C GLU A 20 2.78 23.24 7.20
N ASN A 21 3.35 23.81 6.15
CA ASN A 21 4.67 24.44 6.15
C ASN A 21 4.60 25.93 5.78
N MET A 22 3.49 26.57 6.08
CA MET A 22 3.37 28.03 5.94
C MET A 22 4.43 28.73 6.81
N PRO A 23 5.30 29.59 6.22
CA PRO A 23 6.32 30.30 6.97
C PRO A 23 5.69 31.28 7.96
N THR A 24 6.27 31.35 9.16
CA THR A 24 5.86 32.27 10.22
C THR A 24 7.01 33.23 10.55
N LYS A 25 6.68 34.48 10.83
CA LYS A 25 7.67 35.46 11.32
C LYS A 25 8.15 35.12 12.73
N TYR A 26 7.29 34.50 13.53
CA TYR A 26 7.57 34.10 14.91
C TYR A 26 7.96 32.63 14.96
N GLU A 27 9.06 32.32 15.66
CA GLU A 27 9.48 30.94 15.91
C GLU A 27 8.68 30.36 17.07
N TYR A 28 7.76 29.44 16.74
CA TYR A 28 7.00 28.73 17.73
C TYR A 28 7.79 27.54 18.29
N SER A 29 7.92 27.47 19.62
CA SER A 29 8.42 26.29 20.29
C SER A 29 7.46 25.12 20.03
N CYS A 30 7.94 24.11 19.32
CA CYS A 30 7.16 22.93 18.97
C CYS A 30 7.76 21.70 19.65
N GLU A 31 6.98 21.08 20.53
CA GLU A 31 7.36 19.84 21.20
C GLU A 31 7.49 18.70 20.18
N VAL A 32 8.57 17.93 20.27
CA VAL A 32 8.74 16.68 19.52
C VAL A 32 8.18 15.54 20.35
N ARG A 33 7.13 14.89 19.85
CA ARG A 33 6.52 13.74 20.52
C ARG A 33 7.45 12.53 20.48
N PRO A 34 7.28 11.53 21.39
CA PRO A 34 8.11 10.32 21.42
C PRO A 34 8.16 9.53 20.11
N ASN A 35 7.10 9.64 19.27
CA ASN A 35 7.05 9.03 17.95
C ASN A 35 7.76 9.83 16.84
N GLY A 36 8.49 10.92 17.20
CA GLY A 36 9.20 11.80 16.28
C GLY A 36 8.33 12.80 15.51
N THR A 37 7.02 12.88 15.79
CA THR A 37 6.16 13.89 15.19
C THR A 37 6.27 15.23 15.95
N ILE A 38 6.19 16.36 15.21
CA ILE A 38 6.18 17.68 15.83
C ILE A 38 4.75 18.08 16.16
N ASN A 39 4.57 18.56 17.38
CA ASN A 39 3.32 19.12 17.84
C ASN A 39 3.15 20.56 17.33
N LYS A 40 2.47 20.74 16.21
CA LYS A 40 2.20 22.06 15.61
C LYS A 40 0.92 22.73 16.15
N THR A 41 0.40 22.30 17.30
CA THR A 41 -0.89 22.81 17.84
C THR A 41 -0.85 24.32 18.06
N ALA A 42 0.26 24.87 18.58
CA ALA A 42 0.43 26.31 18.81
C ALA A 42 0.37 27.09 17.48
N ILE A 43 1.11 26.64 16.46
CA ILE A 43 1.13 27.26 15.13
C ILE A 43 -0.28 27.24 14.51
N TYR A 44 -0.93 26.09 14.51
CA TYR A 44 -2.28 25.95 13.94
C TYR A 44 -3.34 26.72 14.72
N GLY A 45 -3.15 26.89 16.03
CA GLY A 45 -3.97 27.76 16.87
C GLY A 45 -3.83 29.24 16.44
N ALA A 46 -2.61 29.70 16.27
CA ALA A 46 -2.32 31.04 15.80
C ALA A 46 -2.90 31.28 14.40
N PHE A 47 -2.68 30.38 13.43
CA PHE A 47 -3.26 30.51 12.08
C PHE A 47 -4.77 30.63 12.10
N LYS A 48 -5.46 29.85 12.92
CA LYS A 48 -6.93 29.87 13.02
C LYS A 48 -7.47 31.16 13.63
N ASN A 49 -6.74 31.72 14.58
CA ASN A 49 -7.22 32.87 15.36
C ASN A 49 -6.80 34.21 14.75
N THR A 50 -5.62 34.28 14.11
CA THR A 50 -5.03 35.56 13.66
C THR A 50 -4.99 35.72 12.15
N THR A 51 -5.32 34.66 11.38
CA THR A 51 -5.24 34.70 9.92
C THR A 51 -6.52 34.24 9.23
N LYS A 52 -6.64 34.51 7.93
CA LYS A 52 -7.71 34.00 7.05
C LYS A 52 -7.33 32.71 6.33
N LEU A 53 -6.18 32.09 6.69
CA LEU A 53 -5.70 30.86 6.08
C LEU A 53 -6.72 29.72 6.22
N LYS A 54 -6.75 28.84 5.24
CA LYS A 54 -7.64 27.67 5.23
C LYS A 54 -6.86 26.42 5.61
N GLU A 55 -7.38 25.70 6.61
CA GLU A 55 -6.79 24.41 7.01
C GLU A 55 -7.00 23.40 5.87
N VAL A 56 -5.92 22.98 5.24
CA VAL A 56 -5.92 22.01 4.14
C VAL A 56 -4.74 21.04 4.29
N HIS A 57 -5.02 19.76 4.04
CA HIS A 57 -4.02 18.70 4.04
C HIS A 57 -4.20 17.86 2.79
N ILE A 58 -3.12 17.45 2.15
CA ILE A 58 -3.13 16.62 0.94
C ILE A 58 -2.64 15.20 1.24
N VAL A 59 -3.31 14.22 0.65
CA VAL A 59 -2.83 12.84 0.52
C VAL A 59 -2.96 12.46 -0.94
N ARG A 60 -1.85 12.12 -1.58
CA ARG A 60 -1.78 11.80 -3.01
C ARG A 60 -1.09 10.45 -3.26
N TYR A 61 -1.62 9.75 -4.22
CA TYR A 61 -1.03 8.54 -4.79
C TYR A 61 -1.10 8.63 -6.32
N ALA A 62 0.03 8.84 -6.96
CA ALA A 62 0.14 9.13 -8.39
C ALA A 62 -0.73 10.34 -8.78
N ASP A 63 -1.74 10.16 -9.62
CA ASP A 63 -2.71 11.15 -10.07
C ASP A 63 -3.95 11.25 -9.17
N ASP A 64 -4.21 10.24 -8.35
CA ASP A 64 -5.30 10.28 -7.37
C ASP A 64 -4.88 11.06 -6.12
N PHE A 65 -5.67 12.06 -5.71
CA PHE A 65 -5.42 12.80 -4.47
C PHE A 65 -6.68 13.15 -3.70
N LYS A 66 -6.52 13.37 -2.40
CA LYS A 66 -7.57 13.84 -1.50
C LYS A 66 -7.09 15.05 -0.73
N LEU A 67 -7.97 16.06 -0.65
CA LEU A 67 -7.75 17.24 0.16
C LEU A 67 -8.70 17.21 1.35
N PHE A 68 -8.16 17.35 2.54
CA PHE A 68 -8.92 17.36 3.77
C PHE A 68 -9.04 18.78 4.29
N CYS A 69 -10.27 19.29 4.39
CA CYS A 69 -10.61 20.60 4.93
C CYS A 69 -11.52 20.46 6.14
N ARG A 70 -11.46 21.44 7.04
CA ARG A 70 -12.25 21.43 8.26
C ARG A 70 -13.72 21.79 8.02
N LYS A 71 -13.99 22.74 7.12
CA LYS A 71 -15.32 23.27 6.79
C LYS A 71 -15.64 23.04 5.33
N ARG A 72 -16.93 22.89 5.02
CA ARG A 72 -17.39 22.76 3.63
C ARG A 72 -17.04 23.99 2.79
N SER A 73 -17.27 25.19 3.33
CA SER A 73 -16.93 26.45 2.65
C SER A 73 -15.45 26.58 2.30
N ASP A 74 -14.57 26.03 3.14
CA ASP A 74 -13.13 26.00 2.86
C ASP A 74 -12.81 24.97 1.77
N ALA A 75 -13.48 23.81 1.79
CA ALA A 75 -13.33 22.80 0.76
C ALA A 75 -13.76 23.30 -0.63
N GLU A 76 -14.86 24.05 -0.71
CA GLU A 76 -15.34 24.66 -1.94
C GLU A 76 -14.32 25.67 -2.52
N LYS A 77 -13.75 26.53 -1.67
CA LYS A 77 -12.71 27.49 -2.07
C LYS A 77 -11.41 26.80 -2.49
N VAL A 78 -10.97 25.78 -1.75
CA VAL A 78 -9.78 25.00 -2.07
C VAL A 78 -9.99 24.22 -3.38
N PHE A 79 -11.18 23.68 -3.62
CA PHE A 79 -11.51 22.98 -4.86
C PHE A 79 -11.33 23.90 -6.09
N ILE A 80 -11.89 25.11 -6.03
CA ILE A 80 -11.74 26.10 -7.11
C ILE A 80 -10.27 26.50 -7.27
N ALA A 81 -9.56 26.79 -6.18
CA ALA A 81 -8.17 27.19 -6.22
C ALA A 81 -7.28 26.10 -6.84
N VAL A 82 -7.50 24.83 -6.47
CA VAL A 82 -6.75 23.71 -7.04
C VAL A 82 -7.06 23.49 -8.50
N LYS A 83 -8.34 23.60 -8.92
CA LYS A 83 -8.74 23.51 -10.34
C LYS A 83 -8.02 24.56 -11.16
N LEU A 84 -8.05 25.81 -10.75
CA LEU A 84 -7.39 26.92 -11.46
C LEU A 84 -5.85 26.71 -11.45
N TRP A 85 -5.27 26.37 -10.33
CA TRP A 85 -3.83 26.15 -10.23
C TRP A 85 -3.32 25.04 -11.14
N LEU A 86 -4.04 23.89 -11.21
CA LEU A 86 -3.71 22.78 -12.11
C LEU A 86 -3.80 23.23 -13.59
N GLN A 87 -4.84 23.98 -13.94
CA GLN A 87 -5.04 24.47 -15.28
C GLN A 87 -3.97 25.51 -15.68
N ASP A 88 -3.71 26.48 -14.82
CA ASP A 88 -2.79 27.59 -15.13
C ASP A 88 -1.33 27.14 -15.08
N ARG A 89 -0.95 26.37 -14.06
CA ARG A 89 0.44 26.00 -13.82
C ARG A 89 0.87 24.75 -14.59
N LEU A 90 0.07 23.70 -14.57
CA LEU A 90 0.41 22.41 -15.14
C LEU A 90 -0.32 22.08 -16.44
N LYS A 91 -1.26 22.93 -16.87
CA LYS A 91 -2.13 22.69 -18.04
C LYS A 91 -2.90 21.37 -17.94
N LEU A 92 -3.30 21.00 -16.71
CA LEU A 92 -4.04 19.78 -16.42
C LEU A 92 -5.48 20.12 -16.02
N GLU A 93 -6.40 19.29 -16.50
CA GLU A 93 -7.82 19.37 -16.15
C GLU A 93 -8.17 18.30 -15.11
N ILE A 94 -9.09 18.63 -14.21
CA ILE A 94 -9.66 17.67 -13.28
C ILE A 94 -10.86 16.97 -13.91
N SER A 95 -11.03 15.67 -13.64
CA SER A 95 -12.24 14.95 -14.02
C SER A 95 -13.43 15.42 -13.17
N GLU A 96 -14.38 16.12 -13.75
CA GLU A 96 -15.55 16.63 -13.03
C GLU A 96 -16.46 15.51 -12.50
N GLU A 97 -16.57 14.41 -13.23
CA GLU A 97 -17.34 13.24 -12.80
C GLU A 97 -16.79 12.57 -11.54
N LYS A 98 -15.45 12.52 -11.40
CA LYS A 98 -14.78 11.86 -10.29
C LYS A 98 -14.48 12.80 -9.13
N SER A 99 -14.41 14.11 -9.38
CA SER A 99 -14.02 15.11 -8.38
C SER A 99 -15.25 15.64 -7.66
N LYS A 100 -15.34 15.35 -6.35
CA LYS A 100 -16.50 15.73 -5.52
C LYS A 100 -16.10 16.10 -4.10
N ILE A 101 -16.86 17.01 -3.51
CA ILE A 101 -16.73 17.38 -2.09
C ILE A 101 -17.62 16.47 -1.26
N VAL A 102 -17.02 15.71 -0.34
CA VAL A 102 -17.71 14.72 0.49
C VAL A 102 -17.67 15.13 1.96
N ASN A 103 -18.81 15.13 2.64
CA ASN A 103 -18.86 15.30 4.09
C ASN A 103 -18.60 13.95 4.77
N LEU A 104 -17.39 13.76 5.28
CA LEU A 104 -16.97 12.51 5.93
C LEU A 104 -17.74 12.14 7.19
N LYS A 105 -18.46 13.07 7.83
CA LYS A 105 -19.33 12.75 8.97
C LYS A 105 -20.65 12.11 8.54
N ARG A 106 -21.06 12.31 7.28
CA ARG A 106 -22.33 11.79 6.75
C ARG A 106 -22.14 10.65 5.75
N HIS A 107 -21.12 10.74 4.90
CA HIS A 107 -20.90 9.82 3.78
C HIS A 107 -19.50 9.20 3.84
N TYR A 108 -19.37 7.99 3.30
CA TYR A 108 -18.08 7.39 3.04
C TYR A 108 -17.38 8.08 1.86
N SER A 109 -16.07 8.15 1.91
CA SER A 109 -15.23 8.60 0.80
C SER A 109 -14.25 7.50 0.44
N GLU A 110 -14.24 7.12 -0.82
CA GLU A 110 -13.39 6.06 -1.35
C GLU A 110 -12.01 6.59 -1.74
N PHE A 111 -10.97 5.84 -1.44
CA PHE A 111 -9.60 6.10 -1.87
C PHE A 111 -8.79 4.80 -1.90
N LEU A 112 -8.20 4.46 -3.05
CA LEU A 112 -7.35 3.28 -3.21
C LEU A 112 -7.98 1.96 -2.74
N GLY A 113 -9.25 1.74 -3.04
CA GLY A 113 -9.96 0.54 -2.62
C GLY A 113 -10.41 0.51 -1.16
N PHE A 114 -10.12 1.58 -0.41
CA PHE A 114 -10.66 1.80 0.93
C PHE A 114 -11.81 2.81 0.88
N GLU A 115 -12.79 2.63 1.72
CA GLU A 115 -13.77 3.65 2.07
C GLU A 115 -13.60 4.09 3.51
N MET A 116 -13.74 5.39 3.77
CA MET A 116 -13.53 5.97 5.09
C MET A 116 -14.61 6.97 5.46
N LYS A 117 -14.97 6.97 6.75
CA LYS A 117 -15.96 7.88 7.34
C LYS A 117 -15.53 8.30 8.74
N ALA A 118 -15.86 9.52 9.14
CA ALA A 118 -15.66 10.01 10.50
C ALA A 118 -16.90 9.70 11.35
N VAL A 119 -16.75 8.82 12.34
CA VAL A 119 -17.83 8.39 13.24
C VAL A 119 -17.59 8.95 14.62
N LYS A 120 -18.65 9.47 15.26
CA LYS A 120 -18.58 9.98 16.64
C LYS A 120 -18.44 8.79 17.61
N LYS A 121 -17.37 8.79 18.40
CA LYS A 121 -17.15 7.84 19.49
C LYS A 121 -16.94 8.60 20.79
N ARG A 122 -17.93 8.58 21.67
CA ARG A 122 -17.98 9.41 22.89
C ARG A 122 -17.84 10.91 22.52
N LYS A 123 -16.83 11.62 23.04
CA LYS A 123 -16.59 13.05 22.84
C LYS A 123 -15.76 13.41 21.61
N ARG A 124 -15.29 12.41 20.81
CA ARG A 124 -14.39 12.62 19.65
C ARG A 124 -14.89 11.90 18.40
N TYR A 125 -14.42 12.35 17.24
CA TYR A 125 -14.57 11.61 15.99
C TYR A 125 -13.37 10.68 15.78
N VAL A 126 -13.66 9.49 15.30
CA VAL A 126 -12.67 8.47 14.91
C VAL A 126 -12.90 8.07 13.46
N VAL A 127 -11.86 7.65 12.78
CA VAL A 127 -11.99 7.12 11.43
C VAL A 127 -12.50 5.70 11.50
N LYS A 128 -13.57 5.42 10.75
CA LYS A 128 -14.05 4.09 10.44
C LYS A 128 -13.73 3.81 8.98
N SER A 129 -13.02 2.75 8.68
CA SER A 129 -12.62 2.39 7.33
C SER A 129 -12.86 0.92 7.03
N HIS A 130 -13.27 0.65 5.80
CA HIS A 130 -13.58 -0.65 5.22
C HIS A 130 -12.85 -0.84 3.89
N MET A 131 -12.89 -2.03 3.34
CA MET A 131 -12.76 -2.24 1.89
C MET A 131 -13.97 -1.63 1.19
N THR A 132 -13.81 -1.13 -0.04
CA THR A 132 -14.96 -0.75 -0.86
C THR A 132 -15.78 -1.99 -1.25
N GLU A 133 -17.10 -1.85 -1.42
CA GLU A 133 -17.96 -2.95 -1.89
C GLU A 133 -17.48 -3.55 -3.22
N LYS A 134 -16.96 -2.69 -4.11
CA LYS A 134 -16.36 -3.13 -5.37
C LYS A 134 -15.13 -4.01 -5.14
N ALA A 135 -14.26 -3.65 -4.20
CA ALA A 135 -13.09 -4.43 -3.84
C ALA A 135 -13.48 -5.78 -3.20
N ILE A 136 -14.44 -5.77 -2.25
CA ILE A 136 -14.96 -6.99 -1.63
C ILE A 136 -15.51 -7.93 -2.69
N SER A 137 -16.33 -7.43 -3.61
CA SER A 137 -16.93 -8.23 -4.67
C SER A 137 -15.90 -8.81 -5.63
N LYS A 138 -14.89 -8.03 -6.01
CA LYS A 138 -13.78 -8.46 -6.86
C LYS A 138 -12.96 -9.57 -6.22
N GLU A 139 -12.48 -9.35 -4.98
CA GLU A 139 -11.63 -10.31 -4.27
C GLU A 139 -12.40 -11.61 -3.94
N LYS A 140 -13.67 -11.46 -3.56
CA LYS A 140 -14.57 -12.61 -3.36
C LYS A 140 -14.71 -13.45 -4.63
N ALA A 141 -15.01 -12.83 -5.77
CA ALA A 141 -15.15 -13.54 -7.03
C ALA A 141 -13.84 -14.23 -7.46
N ALA A 142 -12.70 -13.54 -7.32
CA ALA A 142 -11.41 -14.09 -7.67
C ALA A 142 -11.04 -15.31 -6.81
N LEU A 143 -11.25 -15.24 -5.50
CA LEU A 143 -11.00 -16.39 -4.60
C LEU A 143 -11.94 -17.55 -4.87
N MET A 144 -13.22 -17.30 -5.15
CA MET A 144 -14.18 -18.36 -5.49
C MET A 144 -13.79 -19.06 -6.81
N GLU A 145 -13.32 -18.30 -7.80
CA GLU A 145 -12.84 -18.86 -9.06
C GLU A 145 -11.57 -19.70 -8.86
N GLN A 146 -10.65 -19.21 -8.01
CA GLN A 146 -9.45 -19.97 -7.66
C GLN A 146 -9.79 -21.30 -6.96
N VAL A 147 -10.79 -21.33 -6.08
CA VAL A 147 -11.28 -22.57 -5.45
C VAL A 147 -11.85 -23.56 -6.50
N LYS A 148 -12.55 -23.06 -7.53
CA LYS A 148 -13.01 -23.92 -8.62
C LYS A 148 -11.84 -24.51 -9.40
N ARG A 149 -10.79 -23.72 -9.68
CA ARG A 149 -9.58 -24.24 -10.34
C ARG A 149 -8.95 -25.37 -9.53
N ILE A 150 -8.76 -25.18 -8.21
CA ILE A 150 -8.26 -26.24 -7.32
C ILE A 150 -9.14 -27.51 -7.42
N ALA A 151 -10.45 -27.35 -7.54
CA ALA A 151 -11.37 -28.49 -7.64
C ALA A 151 -11.24 -29.29 -8.95
N HIS A 152 -10.87 -28.63 -10.04
CA HIS A 152 -10.78 -29.25 -11.37
C HIS A 152 -9.42 -29.88 -11.66
N VAL A 153 -8.39 -29.58 -10.89
CA VAL A 153 -7.05 -30.17 -11.10
C VAL A 153 -7.03 -31.63 -10.63
N GLN A 154 -6.44 -32.49 -11.44
CA GLN A 154 -6.28 -33.91 -11.15
C GLN A 154 -4.88 -34.29 -10.71
N ASP A 155 -3.87 -33.56 -11.20
CA ASP A 155 -2.48 -33.77 -10.82
C ASP A 155 -2.15 -33.13 -9.48
N ARG A 156 -1.32 -33.80 -8.66
CA ARG A 156 -0.95 -33.33 -7.31
C ARG A 156 -0.05 -32.10 -7.32
N ASP A 157 0.83 -31.99 -8.30
CA ASP A 157 1.76 -30.86 -8.38
C ASP A 157 1.04 -29.59 -8.82
N ASP A 158 0.11 -29.72 -9.76
CA ASP A 158 -0.76 -28.63 -10.18
C ASP A 158 -1.74 -28.24 -9.05
N GLU A 159 -2.28 -29.20 -8.30
CA GLU A 159 -3.08 -28.91 -7.10
C GLU A 159 -2.29 -28.07 -6.09
N ALA A 160 -1.05 -28.46 -5.81
CA ALA A 160 -0.20 -27.74 -4.88
C ALA A 160 0.11 -26.30 -5.37
N ARG A 161 0.27 -26.12 -6.69
CA ARG A 161 0.48 -24.82 -7.33
C ARG A 161 -0.75 -23.91 -7.19
N GLU A 162 -1.93 -24.44 -7.49
CA GLU A 162 -3.19 -23.69 -7.39
C GLU A 162 -3.53 -23.32 -5.93
N ILE A 163 -3.23 -24.18 -4.95
CA ILE A 163 -3.36 -23.85 -3.52
C ILE A 163 -2.38 -22.75 -3.12
N THR A 164 -1.15 -22.80 -3.62
CA THR A 164 -0.14 -21.76 -3.35
C THR A 164 -0.60 -20.42 -3.92
N LEU A 165 -1.19 -20.40 -5.12
CA LEU A 165 -1.77 -19.20 -5.72
C LEU A 165 -2.93 -18.65 -4.87
N TYR A 166 -3.85 -19.51 -4.43
CA TYR A 166 -4.92 -19.12 -3.51
C TYR A 166 -4.37 -18.47 -2.24
N ASN A 167 -3.38 -19.10 -1.61
CA ASN A 167 -2.74 -18.56 -0.40
C ASN A 167 -2.09 -17.19 -0.66
N SER A 168 -1.43 -17.03 -1.80
CA SER A 168 -0.83 -15.75 -2.22
C SER A 168 -1.87 -14.65 -2.40
N MET A 169 -3.04 -14.96 -2.96
CA MET A 169 -4.16 -14.04 -3.07
C MET A 169 -4.68 -13.61 -1.69
N VAL A 170 -4.86 -14.54 -0.76
CA VAL A 170 -5.25 -14.25 0.62
C VAL A 170 -4.23 -13.34 1.31
N PHE A 171 -2.94 -13.65 1.15
CA PHE A 171 -1.86 -12.82 1.73
C PHE A 171 -1.84 -11.42 1.13
N GLY A 172 -2.09 -11.29 -0.17
CA GLY A 172 -2.21 -10.01 -0.86
C GLY A 172 -3.32 -9.15 -0.27
N ILE A 173 -4.53 -9.71 -0.12
CA ILE A 173 -5.69 -9.05 0.50
C ILE A 173 -5.34 -8.61 1.93
N HIS A 174 -4.81 -9.51 2.76
CA HIS A 174 -4.49 -9.21 4.14
C HIS A 174 -3.38 -8.16 4.26
N ASN A 175 -2.31 -8.24 3.47
CA ASN A 175 -1.22 -7.28 3.53
C ASN A 175 -1.63 -5.89 3.08
N TYR A 176 -2.50 -5.78 2.08
CA TYR A 176 -2.97 -4.50 1.58
C TYR A 176 -4.00 -3.85 2.51
N TYR A 177 -5.03 -4.60 2.93
CA TYR A 177 -6.18 -4.03 3.64
C TYR A 177 -6.07 -4.08 5.17
N ARG A 178 -5.06 -4.70 5.76
CA ARG A 178 -4.92 -4.84 7.23
C ARG A 178 -4.91 -3.54 8.04
N TYR A 179 -4.80 -2.40 7.37
CA TYR A 179 -4.86 -1.08 7.99
C TYR A 179 -6.28 -0.51 8.10
N ALA A 180 -7.27 -1.10 7.45
CA ALA A 180 -8.67 -0.70 7.61
C ALA A 180 -9.19 -1.11 8.99
N THR A 181 -9.93 -0.20 9.64
CA THR A 181 -10.38 -0.42 11.03
C THR A 181 -11.41 -1.53 11.17
N MET A 182 -12.16 -1.83 10.10
CA MET A 182 -13.22 -2.85 10.08
C MET A 182 -12.91 -4.04 9.17
N ILE A 183 -11.65 -4.22 8.81
CA ILE A 183 -11.23 -5.25 7.86
C ILE A 183 -11.63 -6.68 8.27
N ALA A 184 -11.68 -6.97 9.57
CA ALA A 184 -12.11 -8.27 10.05
C ALA A 184 -13.55 -8.60 9.61
N THR A 185 -14.45 -7.61 9.63
CA THR A 185 -15.83 -7.77 9.15
C THR A 185 -15.88 -8.01 7.64
N ASP A 186 -15.06 -7.28 6.89
CA ASP A 186 -15.01 -7.38 5.43
C ASP A 186 -14.43 -8.74 5.00
N CYS A 187 -13.35 -9.17 5.62
CA CYS A 187 -12.76 -10.50 5.39
C CYS A 187 -13.68 -11.65 5.81
N GLU A 188 -14.46 -11.48 6.87
CA GLU A 188 -15.48 -12.47 7.28
C GLU A 188 -16.61 -12.58 6.24
N GLN A 189 -17.03 -11.48 5.64
CA GLN A 189 -17.99 -11.49 4.53
C GLN A 189 -17.46 -12.27 3.32
N ILE A 190 -16.20 -12.07 2.94
CA ILE A 190 -15.53 -12.84 1.88
C ILE A 190 -15.44 -14.32 2.29
N HIS A 191 -15.03 -14.60 3.52
CA HIS A 191 -14.88 -15.96 4.05
C HIS A 191 -16.15 -16.79 3.95
N ARG A 192 -17.30 -16.23 4.30
CA ARG A 192 -18.60 -16.94 4.24
C ARG A 192 -18.88 -17.46 2.84
N ALA A 193 -18.70 -16.63 1.82
CA ALA A 193 -18.93 -17.03 0.43
C ALA A 193 -17.89 -18.06 -0.04
N VAL A 194 -16.60 -17.79 0.17
CA VAL A 194 -15.50 -18.65 -0.26
C VAL A 194 -15.56 -20.01 0.43
N SER A 195 -15.83 -20.06 1.74
CA SER A 195 -15.94 -21.31 2.50
C SER A 195 -17.11 -22.20 2.03
N THR A 196 -18.21 -21.60 1.60
CA THR A 196 -19.34 -22.33 1.00
C THR A 196 -18.92 -23.00 -0.31
N VAL A 197 -18.24 -22.27 -1.18
CA VAL A 197 -17.73 -22.85 -2.45
C VAL A 197 -16.69 -23.94 -2.17
N MET A 198 -15.78 -23.72 -1.20
CA MET A 198 -14.80 -24.74 -0.80
C MET A 198 -15.49 -26.04 -0.33
N LYS A 199 -16.48 -25.95 0.56
CA LYS A 199 -17.21 -27.11 1.06
C LYS A 199 -17.90 -27.89 -0.06
N ASN A 200 -18.52 -27.18 -1.01
CA ASN A 200 -19.26 -27.80 -2.08
C ASN A 200 -18.35 -28.41 -3.17
N ARG A 201 -17.27 -27.70 -3.56
CA ARG A 201 -16.41 -28.11 -4.66
C ARG A 201 -15.28 -29.06 -4.25
N LEU A 202 -14.85 -28.99 -2.99
CA LEU A 202 -13.75 -29.79 -2.45
C LEU A 202 -14.24 -30.79 -1.40
N TYR A 203 -15.51 -31.22 -1.53
CA TYR A 203 -16.10 -32.20 -0.65
C TYR A 203 -15.26 -33.50 -0.65
N GLY A 204 -14.95 -34.02 0.54
CA GLY A 204 -14.10 -35.21 0.70
C GLY A 204 -12.58 -34.93 0.62
N ARG A 205 -12.16 -33.81 0.02
CA ARG A 205 -10.73 -33.41 -0.09
C ARG A 205 -10.31 -32.38 0.97
N LEU A 206 -11.27 -31.60 1.46
CA LEU A 206 -11.02 -30.51 2.43
C LEU A 206 -11.09 -31.05 3.86
N THR A 207 -10.00 -30.96 4.61
CA THR A 207 -9.90 -31.44 6.00
C THR A 207 -9.60 -30.31 6.98
N LYS A 208 -9.97 -30.53 8.26
CA LYS A 208 -9.61 -29.65 9.38
C LYS A 208 -8.33 -30.11 10.07
N LYS A 209 -7.94 -31.36 9.86
CA LYS A 209 -6.76 -31.98 10.47
C LYS A 209 -5.61 -31.97 9.47
N GLY A 210 -4.44 -31.53 9.89
CA GLY A 210 -3.23 -31.48 9.06
C GLY A 210 -2.11 -30.76 9.79
N GLN A 211 -0.93 -30.81 9.24
CA GLN A 211 0.26 -30.11 9.75
C GLN A 211 0.56 -28.89 8.90
N ILE A 212 0.81 -27.75 9.57
CA ILE A 212 1.20 -26.51 8.88
C ILE A 212 2.71 -26.57 8.62
N ASN A 213 3.09 -26.82 7.40
CA ASN A 213 4.49 -26.92 6.98
C ASN A 213 5.08 -25.55 6.62
N GLU A 214 4.26 -24.63 6.08
CA GLU A 214 4.67 -23.31 5.64
C GLU A 214 4.93 -22.38 6.84
N VAL A 215 6.18 -21.95 6.99
CA VAL A 215 6.63 -21.09 8.12
C VAL A 215 5.80 -19.81 8.22
N TYR A 216 5.50 -19.19 7.06
CA TYR A 216 4.70 -17.95 7.02
C TYR A 216 3.28 -18.16 7.52
N ILE A 217 2.62 -19.26 7.11
CA ILE A 217 1.26 -19.59 7.55
C ILE A 217 1.26 -19.91 9.04
N ARG A 218 2.21 -20.71 9.51
CA ARG A 218 2.34 -21.05 10.93
C ARG A 218 2.49 -19.81 11.80
N LYS A 219 3.36 -18.87 11.39
CA LYS A 219 3.63 -17.64 12.13
C LYS A 219 2.43 -16.69 12.19
N ASN A 220 1.70 -16.53 11.07
CA ASN A 220 0.67 -15.49 10.97
C ASN A 220 -0.75 -16.00 11.16
N TYR A 221 -0.98 -17.30 10.97
CA TYR A 221 -2.33 -17.89 10.96
C TYR A 221 -2.45 -19.14 11.83
N GLY A 222 -1.37 -19.60 12.49
CA GLY A 222 -1.33 -20.85 13.24
C GLY A 222 -2.44 -21.01 14.29
N ASP A 223 -2.85 -19.91 14.92
CA ASP A 223 -3.93 -19.90 15.92
C ASP A 223 -5.34 -19.91 15.34
N SER A 224 -5.48 -19.87 14.02
CA SER A 224 -6.78 -19.78 13.37
C SER A 224 -7.50 -21.14 13.28
N LYS A 225 -8.71 -21.21 13.83
CA LYS A 225 -9.61 -22.35 13.66
C LYS A 225 -10.19 -22.48 12.24
N GLN A 226 -9.95 -21.48 11.36
CA GLN A 226 -10.43 -21.45 9.99
C GLN A 226 -9.46 -22.12 9.01
N ILE A 227 -8.25 -22.48 9.42
CA ILE A 227 -7.27 -23.20 8.58
C ILE A 227 -7.90 -24.51 8.08
N ARG A 228 -7.64 -24.84 6.85
CA ARG A 228 -8.03 -26.08 6.19
C ARG A 228 -6.82 -26.68 5.48
N PHE A 229 -6.97 -27.94 5.11
CA PHE A 229 -5.93 -28.69 4.40
C PHE A 229 -6.55 -29.41 3.21
N ILE A 230 -5.83 -29.44 2.10
CA ILE A 230 -6.14 -30.22 0.92
C ILE A 230 -4.90 -31.06 0.65
N SER A 231 -5.03 -32.38 0.64
CA SER A 231 -3.89 -33.31 0.60
C SER A 231 -2.91 -32.99 1.74
N SER A 232 -1.68 -32.59 1.44
CA SER A 232 -0.66 -32.20 2.42
C SER A 232 -0.45 -30.69 2.52
N LYS A 233 -1.24 -29.88 1.79
CA LYS A 233 -1.05 -28.42 1.68
C LYS A 233 -2.01 -27.66 2.58
N THR A 234 -1.50 -26.61 3.20
CA THR A 234 -2.29 -25.72 4.05
C THR A 234 -3.02 -24.68 3.22
N VAL A 235 -4.30 -24.49 3.48
CA VAL A 235 -5.15 -23.45 2.88
C VAL A 235 -5.32 -22.30 3.86
N ALA A 236 -4.83 -21.13 3.48
CA ALA A 236 -4.84 -19.93 4.33
C ALA A 236 -6.28 -19.43 4.58
N PRO A 237 -6.60 -19.02 5.81
CA PRO A 237 -7.94 -18.56 6.17
C PRO A 237 -8.14 -17.10 5.80
N VAL A 238 -9.00 -16.80 4.83
CA VAL A 238 -9.29 -15.42 4.42
C VAL A 238 -10.02 -14.62 5.49
N GLY A 239 -10.82 -15.27 6.34
CA GLY A 239 -11.56 -14.60 7.42
C GLY A 239 -10.72 -14.25 8.65
N TYR A 240 -9.50 -14.82 8.78
CA TYR A 240 -8.62 -14.55 9.92
C TYR A 240 -7.55 -13.53 9.55
N ILE A 241 -7.81 -12.27 9.80
CA ILE A 241 -6.87 -11.20 9.50
C ILE A 241 -6.34 -10.55 10.78
N GLN A 242 -5.02 -10.31 10.81
CA GLN A 242 -4.38 -9.53 11.86
C GLN A 242 -4.35 -8.06 11.43
N THR A 243 -5.11 -7.23 12.13
CA THR A 243 -5.13 -5.78 11.91
C THR A 243 -3.81 -5.15 12.33
N LYS A 244 -3.41 -4.09 11.64
CA LYS A 244 -2.23 -3.31 11.96
C LYS A 244 -2.60 -1.84 12.08
N THR A 245 -2.11 -1.19 13.12
CA THR A 245 -2.30 0.25 13.29
C THR A 245 -1.55 0.99 12.17
N PRO A 246 -2.20 1.94 11.48
CA PRO A 246 -1.53 2.77 10.49
C PRO A 246 -0.34 3.51 11.10
N LEU A 247 0.75 3.58 10.36
CA LEU A 247 1.90 4.37 10.78
C LEU A 247 1.57 5.86 10.63
N PHE A 248 1.81 6.64 11.68
CA PHE A 248 1.74 8.09 11.59
C PHE A 248 2.92 8.61 10.76
N LYS A 249 2.66 9.65 9.94
CA LYS A 249 3.72 10.36 9.21
C LYS A 249 4.68 10.99 10.21
N LYS A 250 5.92 10.50 10.26
CA LYS A 250 6.98 11.12 11.04
C LYS A 250 7.50 12.33 10.27
N LYS A 251 7.80 13.45 10.96
CA LYS A 251 8.32 14.66 10.30
C LYS A 251 9.63 14.41 9.55
N LYS A 252 10.49 13.54 10.11
CA LYS A 252 11.76 13.15 9.47
C LYS A 252 11.57 12.35 8.18
N VAL A 253 10.39 11.73 7.97
CA VAL A 253 10.09 10.96 6.76
C VAL A 253 9.63 11.93 5.68
N CYS A 254 10.58 12.54 5.00
CA CYS A 254 10.35 13.42 3.86
C CYS A 254 11.17 12.94 2.67
N LYS A 255 10.51 12.62 1.54
CA LYS A 255 11.20 12.15 0.32
C LYS A 255 12.07 13.23 -0.35
N TYR A 256 11.96 14.49 0.08
CA TYR A 256 12.62 15.62 -0.52
C TYR A 256 13.92 16.05 0.20
N THR A 257 14.17 15.57 1.41
CA THR A 257 15.40 15.83 2.15
C THR A 257 16.29 14.59 2.19
N PRO A 258 17.64 14.72 2.23
CA PRO A 258 18.55 13.58 2.36
C PRO A 258 18.25 12.74 3.61
N GLU A 259 18.01 13.40 4.75
CA GLU A 259 17.71 12.76 6.03
C GLU A 259 16.38 12.01 5.98
N GLY A 260 15.37 12.62 5.33
CA GLY A 260 14.05 11.99 5.16
C GLY A 260 14.09 10.78 4.23
N ARG A 261 14.87 10.84 3.16
CA ARG A 261 15.13 9.67 2.30
C ARG A 261 15.83 8.57 3.06
N ALA A 262 16.86 8.89 3.85
CA ALA A 262 17.55 7.92 4.69
C ALA A 262 16.58 7.21 5.67
N GLU A 263 15.66 7.96 6.30
CA GLU A 263 14.65 7.38 7.20
C GLU A 263 13.63 6.50 6.47
N ILE A 264 13.21 6.88 5.25
CA ILE A 264 12.36 6.04 4.39
C ILE A 264 13.08 4.73 4.06
N HIS A 265 14.34 4.82 3.67
CA HIS A 265 15.13 3.67 3.23
C HIS A 265 15.60 2.77 4.37
N LYS A 266 15.73 3.30 5.60
CA LYS A 266 16.11 2.54 6.79
C LYS A 266 15.25 1.30 7.04
N ASN A 267 13.96 1.37 6.71
CA ASN A 267 13.02 0.27 6.90
C ASN A 267 12.94 -0.69 5.70
N LEU A 268 13.62 -0.39 4.59
CA LEU A 268 13.63 -1.27 3.42
C LEU A 268 14.55 -2.47 3.58
N GLY A 269 15.45 -2.45 4.59
CA GLY A 269 16.43 -3.51 4.80
C GLY A 269 17.43 -3.66 3.67
N ILE A 270 17.63 -2.60 2.86
CA ILE A 270 18.47 -2.56 1.66
C ILE A 270 19.58 -1.54 1.87
N ASN A 271 20.79 -1.85 1.43
CA ASN A 271 21.88 -0.88 1.38
C ASN A 271 21.60 0.14 0.25
N THR A 272 21.15 1.32 0.64
CA THR A 272 20.77 2.38 -0.30
C THR A 272 21.96 2.95 -1.07
N SER A 273 23.17 2.90 -0.51
CA SER A 273 24.37 3.36 -1.20
C SER A 273 24.67 2.46 -2.40
N ILE A 274 24.55 1.15 -2.24
CA ILE A 274 24.70 0.18 -3.34
C ILE A 274 23.61 0.37 -4.38
N MET A 275 22.36 0.54 -3.96
CA MET A 275 21.25 0.77 -4.89
C MET A 275 21.45 2.04 -5.72
N LEU A 276 21.88 3.15 -5.09
CA LEU A 276 22.19 4.39 -5.80
C LEU A 276 23.39 4.26 -6.73
N ALA A 277 24.40 3.47 -6.35
CA ALA A 277 25.54 3.15 -7.21
C ALA A 277 25.09 2.36 -8.44
N LEU A 278 24.25 1.32 -8.26
CA LEU A 278 23.65 0.54 -9.36
C LEU A 278 22.90 1.42 -10.36
N MET A 279 22.14 2.41 -9.88
CA MET A 279 21.41 3.36 -10.74
C MET A 279 22.34 4.24 -11.59
N ARG A 280 23.57 4.49 -11.14
CA ARG A 280 24.56 5.32 -11.84
C ARG A 280 25.44 4.54 -12.81
N ILE A 281 25.59 3.23 -12.62
CA ILE A 281 26.40 2.37 -13.48
C ILE A 281 25.68 2.21 -14.82
N LYS A 282 26.39 2.58 -15.89
CA LYS A 282 25.95 2.36 -17.26
C LYS A 282 26.85 1.30 -17.90
N GLU A 283 26.27 0.22 -18.39
CA GLU A 283 26.95 -0.82 -19.14
C GLU A 283 26.52 -0.74 -20.61
N PRO A 284 27.34 -0.15 -21.50
CA PRO A 284 26.98 0.10 -22.91
C PRO A 284 26.61 -1.15 -23.71
N ARG A 285 27.04 -2.33 -23.24
CA ARG A 285 26.81 -3.63 -23.91
C ARG A 285 25.53 -4.34 -23.42
N ARG A 286 24.77 -3.74 -22.48
CA ARG A 286 23.59 -4.34 -21.90
C ARG A 286 22.35 -3.54 -22.27
N SER A 287 21.20 -4.22 -22.35
CA SER A 287 19.92 -3.57 -22.60
C SER A 287 19.49 -2.71 -21.41
N VAL A 288 18.62 -1.71 -21.67
CA VAL A 288 18.01 -0.89 -20.62
C VAL A 288 17.20 -1.78 -19.66
N GLU A 289 16.48 -2.77 -20.19
CA GLU A 289 15.72 -3.74 -19.39
C GLU A 289 16.62 -4.52 -18.42
N TYR A 290 17.77 -4.99 -18.87
CA TYR A 290 18.75 -5.66 -17.99
C TYR A 290 19.20 -4.75 -16.85
N MET A 291 19.49 -3.48 -17.17
CA MET A 291 19.95 -2.50 -16.18
C MET A 291 18.88 -2.20 -15.12
N ASP A 292 17.62 -2.05 -15.55
CA ASP A 292 16.49 -1.83 -14.66
C ASP A 292 16.17 -3.08 -13.81
N ASN A 293 16.31 -4.26 -14.39
CA ASN A 293 16.12 -5.52 -13.69
C ASN A 293 17.13 -5.73 -12.57
N ARG A 294 18.37 -5.31 -12.71
CA ARG A 294 19.38 -5.36 -11.64
C ARG A 294 18.89 -4.63 -10.39
N ILE A 295 18.38 -3.42 -10.57
CA ILE A 295 17.88 -2.58 -9.46
C ILE A 295 16.65 -3.23 -8.84
N SER A 296 15.72 -3.68 -9.66
CA SER A 296 14.48 -4.30 -9.23
C SER A 296 14.72 -5.60 -8.46
N LEU A 297 15.60 -6.47 -8.95
CA LEU A 297 15.96 -7.74 -8.30
C LEU A 297 16.75 -7.51 -7.02
N TYR A 298 17.71 -6.58 -7.00
CA TYR A 298 18.42 -6.21 -5.78
C TYR A 298 17.46 -5.75 -4.68
N ALA A 299 16.51 -4.90 -5.05
CA ALA A 299 15.48 -4.43 -4.12
C ALA A 299 14.55 -5.57 -3.65
N ALA A 300 14.07 -6.41 -4.58
CA ALA A 300 13.16 -7.53 -4.27
C ALA A 300 13.81 -8.60 -3.36
N GLN A 301 15.14 -8.77 -3.48
CA GLN A 301 15.94 -9.74 -2.71
C GLN A 301 16.55 -9.13 -1.45
N TYR A 302 16.19 -7.90 -1.09
CA TYR A 302 16.74 -7.19 0.08
C TYR A 302 18.26 -7.09 0.09
N GLY A 303 18.87 -6.91 -1.08
CA GLY A 303 20.31 -6.82 -1.24
C GLY A 303 21.08 -8.12 -1.01
N ARG A 304 20.40 -9.27 -1.09
CA ARG A 304 20.96 -10.60 -0.83
C ARG A 304 20.94 -11.47 -2.07
N CYS A 305 21.91 -12.36 -2.16
CA CYS A 305 21.93 -13.38 -3.21
C CYS A 305 20.74 -14.33 -3.07
N ALA A 306 19.98 -14.53 -4.15
CA ALA A 306 18.83 -15.43 -4.16
C ALA A 306 19.17 -16.90 -3.88
N VAL A 307 20.42 -17.30 -4.17
CA VAL A 307 20.89 -18.69 -4.00
C VAL A 307 21.53 -18.89 -2.63
N THR A 308 22.45 -18.00 -2.24
CA THR A 308 23.25 -18.19 -1.02
C THR A 308 22.72 -17.44 0.21
N GLY A 309 21.82 -16.47 0.02
CA GLY A 309 21.31 -15.61 1.09
C GLY A 309 22.32 -14.59 1.63
N LYS A 310 23.57 -14.57 1.14
CA LYS A 310 24.63 -13.64 1.54
C LYS A 310 24.27 -12.21 1.08
N GLU A 311 24.68 -11.22 1.86
CA GLU A 311 24.62 -9.81 1.43
C GLU A 311 25.57 -9.60 0.25
N LEU A 312 25.10 -8.86 -0.76
CA LEU A 312 25.84 -8.60 -1.99
C LEU A 312 26.52 -7.23 -1.92
N GLY A 313 27.83 -7.22 -2.14
CA GLY A 313 28.58 -6.02 -2.47
C GLY A 313 28.29 -5.54 -3.89
N LEU A 314 28.69 -4.30 -4.22
CA LEU A 314 28.41 -3.69 -5.53
C LEU A 314 28.98 -4.54 -6.69
N ASP A 315 30.20 -5.08 -6.50
CA ASP A 315 30.91 -5.86 -7.51
C ASP A 315 30.43 -7.32 -7.61
N GLU A 316 29.58 -7.76 -6.66
CA GLU A 316 29.04 -9.11 -6.61
C GLU A 316 27.64 -9.23 -7.22
N ILE A 317 27.07 -8.12 -7.69
CA ILE A 317 25.70 -8.08 -8.20
C ILE A 317 25.66 -8.44 -9.67
N HIS A 318 25.20 -9.66 -9.95
CA HIS A 318 24.96 -10.17 -11.29
C HIS A 318 23.53 -10.62 -11.46
N CYS A 319 22.89 -10.23 -12.58
CA CYS A 319 21.58 -10.77 -12.98
C CYS A 319 21.80 -12.02 -13.83
N HIS A 320 21.29 -13.13 -13.37
CA HIS A 320 21.30 -14.38 -14.12
C HIS A 320 19.96 -14.58 -14.82
N HIS A 321 20.02 -14.91 -16.11
CA HIS A 321 18.85 -15.33 -16.86
C HIS A 321 18.41 -16.72 -16.41
N LYS A 322 17.13 -16.92 -16.17
CA LYS A 322 16.58 -18.27 -15.90
C LYS A 322 16.79 -19.20 -17.11
N GLN A 323 16.60 -18.65 -18.30
CA GLN A 323 16.96 -19.28 -19.57
C GLN A 323 18.08 -18.46 -20.21
N PRO A 324 19.25 -19.04 -20.51
CA PRO A 324 20.34 -18.31 -21.14
C PRO A 324 19.94 -17.63 -22.45
N LEU A 325 20.50 -16.47 -22.73
CA LEU A 325 20.25 -15.74 -24.01
C LEU A 325 20.57 -16.60 -25.22
N SER A 326 21.62 -17.41 -25.16
CA SER A 326 21.99 -18.37 -26.20
C SER A 326 20.95 -19.46 -26.46
N MET A 327 20.04 -19.68 -25.54
CA MET A 327 18.94 -20.65 -25.63
C MET A 327 17.56 -19.95 -25.82
N GLY A 328 17.55 -18.71 -26.30
CA GLY A 328 16.35 -17.94 -26.55
C GLY A 328 15.77 -17.21 -25.34
N GLY A 329 16.53 -17.08 -24.25
CA GLY A 329 16.15 -16.25 -23.11
C GLY A 329 16.07 -14.77 -23.48
N THR A 330 15.37 -13.97 -22.68
CA THR A 330 15.21 -12.53 -22.87
C THR A 330 15.54 -11.79 -21.58
N ASP A 331 15.78 -10.47 -21.68
CA ASP A 331 15.97 -9.59 -20.52
C ASP A 331 14.64 -9.21 -19.82
N LYS A 332 13.51 -9.81 -20.20
CA LYS A 332 12.22 -9.54 -19.53
C LYS A 332 12.23 -10.04 -18.08
N TYR A 333 11.65 -9.21 -17.21
CA TYR A 333 11.52 -9.49 -15.76
C TYR A 333 10.57 -10.66 -15.50
#